data_caad284a76dc45a7d17a75ddea904f28
#
_entry.id   caad284a76dc45a7d17a75ddea904f28
#
_cell.length_a   1.000
_cell.length_b   1.000
_cell.length_c   1.000
_cell.angle_alpha   90.00
_cell.angle_beta   90.00
_cell.angle_gamma   90.00
#
_symmetry.space_group_name_H-M   'P 1'
#
loop_
_entity.id
_entity.type
_entity.pdbx_description
1 polymer ?
#
loop_
_entity_poly.entity_id
_entity_poly.type
_entity_poly.pdbx_seq_one_letter_code
_entity_poly.pdbx_strand_id
1 'polypeptide(L)'
;VQKKCFKGGVEDLTEPDNPGVMKFLSAPGKLFVAGEYAVVWGGTARVLATGPRGLAAMQPREDCRVVLQLEAGGVEGELTPAGVLWSCPITAPFLFAARAVDKVVAGHGKPSLGFGLAMAPTPLVQGHKLGLGSSARAAVLATNASLMALGSTEEPLELALRAHADAQGGRGSGADVAACQLGGLVRYQRSSSLEAPLKAYALHPKPFSLAYIFTGQSVSTVSMLRAIEARNNAKARQAFVLSCEIFGEQLERAWIQGEFEVLAEAVGALQSLLDTLLGEVAKPPAQQQILSLAKAYGCCAKQSGAGGGDGCILFAPDEGKREEVLEGFRRRGFWAMPLEVEAGLVMETDSKEGALELKRWLALPG
;
A
#
# COMPACT_ATOMS: atom_id res chain seq x y z
N VAL A 1 -13.60 -28.26 11.74
CA VAL A 1 -12.36 -27.80 11.10
C VAL A 1 -11.82 -26.70 11.99
N GLN A 2 -10.75 -27.01 12.73
CA GLN A 2 -10.15 -26.15 13.74
C GLN A 2 -9.53 -24.91 13.08
N LYS A 3 -9.98 -23.72 13.51
CA LYS A 3 -9.31 -22.44 13.24
C LYS A 3 -7.93 -22.44 13.91
N LYS A 4 -6.88 -22.76 13.16
CA LYS A 4 -5.51 -22.39 13.55
C LYS A 4 -5.37 -20.89 13.34
N CYS A 5 -5.45 -20.12 14.43
CA CYS A 5 -4.89 -18.78 14.50
C CYS A 5 -3.38 -18.92 14.27
N PHE A 6 -2.91 -18.56 13.10
CA PHE A 6 -1.49 -18.35 12.86
C PHE A 6 -1.11 -17.08 13.63
N LYS A 7 -0.45 -17.26 14.76
CA LYS A 7 0.48 -16.27 15.29
C LYS A 7 1.63 -16.23 14.29
N GLY A 8 1.61 -15.30 13.37
CA GLY A 8 2.79 -14.87 12.63
C GLY A 8 3.75 -14.31 13.67
N GLY A 9 4.59 -15.16 14.21
CA GLY A 9 5.64 -14.75 15.11
C GLY A 9 6.58 -13.85 14.32
N VAL A 10 6.75 -12.65 14.80
CA VAL A 10 8.01 -11.91 14.66
C VAL A 10 9.03 -12.85 15.26
N GLU A 11 9.83 -13.52 14.41
CA GLU A 11 10.95 -14.32 14.89
C GLU A 11 11.83 -13.43 15.73
N ASP A 12 12.08 -13.91 16.91
CA ASP A 12 12.87 -13.45 18.04
C ASP A 12 13.82 -12.25 17.74
N LEU A 13 13.32 -11.03 18.02
CA LEU A 13 14.09 -9.78 17.90
C LEU A 13 15.00 -9.54 19.11
N THR A 14 15.39 -10.59 19.83
CA THR A 14 16.14 -10.52 21.09
C THR A 14 17.63 -10.80 20.95
N GLU A 15 18.32 -10.26 19.97
CA GLU A 15 19.71 -9.89 20.22
C GLU A 15 19.72 -8.48 20.81
N PRO A 16 20.49 -8.21 21.89
CA PRO A 16 20.58 -6.88 22.48
C PRO A 16 21.19 -5.95 21.43
N ASP A 17 20.33 -5.13 20.84
CA ASP A 17 20.67 -4.16 19.81
C ASP A 17 21.77 -3.23 20.30
N ASN A 18 22.88 -3.18 19.58
CA ASN A 18 23.91 -2.17 19.79
C ASN A 18 23.30 -0.78 19.49
N PRO A 19 23.14 0.11 20.50
CA PRO A 19 22.36 1.35 20.40
C PRO A 19 22.92 2.41 19.43
N GLY A 20 23.84 2.08 18.56
CA GLY A 20 24.43 2.97 17.54
C GLY A 20 24.29 2.45 16.11
N VAL A 21 23.70 1.27 15.89
CA VAL A 21 23.65 0.64 14.57
C VAL A 21 22.44 1.12 13.77
N MET A 22 22.70 1.55 12.53
CA MET A 22 21.64 1.90 11.58
C MET A 22 20.83 0.65 11.21
N LYS A 23 19.50 0.76 11.25
CA LYS A 23 18.56 -0.31 10.91
C LYS A 23 17.84 0.01 9.61
N PHE A 24 17.65 -1.01 8.77
CA PHE A 24 17.00 -0.87 7.47
C PHE A 24 15.65 -1.58 7.48
N LEU A 25 14.65 -0.92 6.90
CA LEU A 25 13.29 -1.43 6.76
C LEU A 25 12.87 -1.33 5.30
N SER A 26 12.05 -2.28 4.87
CA SER A 26 11.36 -2.18 3.59
C SER A 26 9.88 -2.52 3.72
N ALA A 27 9.05 -1.83 2.94
CA ALA A 27 7.63 -2.10 2.85
C ALA A 27 7.18 -2.19 1.40
N PRO A 28 6.25 -3.10 1.05
CA PRO A 28 5.75 -3.26 -0.31
C PRO A 28 4.89 -2.08 -0.73
N GLY A 29 4.64 -1.98 -2.03
CA GLY A 29 3.53 -1.22 -2.57
C GLY A 29 2.21 -1.96 -2.42
N LYS A 30 1.15 -1.42 -3.03
CA LYS A 30 -0.18 -2.03 -3.00
C LYS A 30 -0.94 -1.86 -4.31
N LEU A 31 -1.83 -2.80 -4.61
CA LEU A 31 -2.84 -2.71 -5.66
C LEU A 31 -4.18 -3.22 -5.16
N PHE A 32 -5.25 -2.48 -5.43
CA PHE A 32 -6.59 -2.96 -5.17
C PHE A 32 -6.96 -4.05 -6.17
N VAL A 33 -7.49 -5.15 -5.65
CA VAL A 33 -8.01 -6.28 -6.42
C VAL A 33 -9.53 -6.28 -6.39
N ALA A 34 -10.14 -5.89 -5.27
CA ALA A 34 -11.58 -5.72 -5.12
C ALA A 34 -11.93 -4.71 -4.03
N GLY A 35 -13.10 -4.09 -4.11
CA GLY A 35 -13.67 -3.27 -3.05
C GLY A 35 -13.12 -1.86 -2.92
N GLU A 36 -12.59 -1.27 -3.99
CA GLU A 36 -11.96 0.06 -4.04
C GLU A 36 -12.79 1.15 -3.35
N TYR A 37 -14.09 1.20 -3.63
CA TYR A 37 -15.04 2.13 -3.02
C TYR A 37 -15.89 1.49 -1.94
N ALA A 38 -16.16 0.19 -2.07
CA ALA A 38 -16.98 -0.55 -1.10
C ALA A 38 -16.45 -0.41 0.33
N VAL A 39 -15.12 -0.43 0.49
CA VAL A 39 -14.46 -0.29 1.80
C VAL A 39 -14.72 1.05 2.48
N VAL A 40 -14.96 2.11 1.71
CA VAL A 40 -15.31 3.45 2.27
C VAL A 40 -16.73 3.45 2.81
N TRP A 41 -17.60 2.61 2.24
CA TRP A 41 -19.01 2.47 2.63
C TRP A 41 -19.27 1.25 3.54
N GLY A 42 -18.24 0.76 4.23
CA GLY A 42 -18.35 -0.32 5.21
C GLY A 42 -18.24 -1.75 4.66
N GLY A 43 -18.01 -1.90 3.36
CA GLY A 43 -17.68 -3.19 2.73
C GLY A 43 -16.23 -3.60 2.95
N THR A 44 -15.83 -4.67 2.26
CA THR A 44 -14.49 -5.27 2.37
C THR A 44 -13.65 -4.97 1.11
N ALA A 45 -12.39 -4.57 1.31
CA ALA A 45 -11.39 -4.51 0.24
C ALA A 45 -10.56 -5.78 0.20
N ARG A 46 -10.06 -6.13 -1.00
CA ARG A 46 -8.97 -7.08 -1.22
C ARG A 46 -7.84 -6.31 -1.89
N VAL A 47 -6.72 -6.24 -1.20
CA VAL A 47 -5.57 -5.42 -1.61
C VAL A 47 -4.32 -6.28 -1.63
N LEU A 48 -3.63 -6.26 -2.76
CA LEU A 48 -2.40 -7.00 -2.96
C LEU A 48 -1.20 -6.16 -2.54
N ALA A 49 -0.33 -6.73 -1.73
CA ALA A 49 1.00 -6.20 -1.48
C ALA A 49 1.93 -6.57 -2.64
N THR A 50 2.61 -5.59 -3.23
CA THR A 50 3.41 -5.80 -4.44
C THR A 50 4.65 -4.90 -4.50
N GLY A 51 5.64 -5.29 -5.31
CA GLY A 51 6.78 -4.43 -5.64
C GLY A 51 6.41 -3.18 -6.48
N PRO A 52 7.35 -2.26 -6.65
CA PRO A 52 8.63 -2.19 -5.95
C PRO A 52 8.49 -1.81 -4.47
N ARG A 53 9.37 -2.35 -3.63
CA ARG A 53 9.40 -2.02 -2.19
C ARG A 53 9.95 -0.62 -1.96
N GLY A 54 9.41 0.07 -0.96
CA GLY A 54 10.01 1.30 -0.43
C GLY A 54 11.01 0.96 0.66
N LEU A 55 12.09 1.72 0.77
CA LEU A 55 13.19 1.51 1.70
C LEU A 55 13.29 2.66 2.70
N ALA A 56 13.64 2.36 3.94
CA ALA A 56 13.96 3.34 4.96
C ALA A 56 15.18 2.91 5.77
N ALA A 57 15.94 3.89 6.25
CA ALA A 57 17.00 3.70 7.24
C ALA A 57 16.67 4.49 8.50
N MET A 58 16.74 3.85 9.64
CA MET A 58 16.59 4.45 10.96
C MET A 58 17.95 4.44 11.66
N GLN A 59 18.36 5.58 12.17
CA GLN A 59 19.60 5.75 12.93
C GLN A 59 19.27 6.35 14.30
N PRO A 60 19.63 5.70 15.41
CA PRO A 60 19.49 6.28 16.74
C PRO A 60 20.33 7.56 16.89
N ARG A 61 19.87 8.48 17.75
CA ARG A 61 20.54 9.75 18.08
C ARG A 61 20.62 9.90 19.60
N GLU A 62 21.67 10.55 20.07
CA GLU A 62 21.85 10.81 21.51
C GLU A 62 21.08 12.05 22.01
N ASP A 63 20.54 12.87 21.08
CA ASP A 63 19.73 14.04 21.39
C ASP A 63 18.23 13.71 21.34
N CYS A 64 17.39 14.56 21.94
CA CYS A 64 15.93 14.40 21.92
C CYS A 64 15.30 14.95 20.63
N ARG A 65 15.88 14.65 19.46
CA ARG A 65 15.43 15.17 18.16
C ARG A 65 15.08 14.06 17.20
N VAL A 66 14.17 14.36 16.30
CA VAL A 66 13.91 13.56 15.12
C VAL A 66 14.28 14.32 13.86
N VAL A 67 14.93 13.64 12.92
CA VAL A 67 15.24 14.16 11.59
C VAL A 67 14.62 13.25 10.55
N LEU A 68 13.75 13.81 9.69
CA LEU A 68 13.23 13.09 8.53
C LEU A 68 13.97 13.57 7.28
N GLN A 69 14.60 12.65 6.56
CA GLN A 69 15.33 12.90 5.32
C GLN A 69 14.62 12.20 4.16
N LEU A 70 14.21 12.99 3.16
CA LEU A 70 13.63 12.52 1.90
C LEU A 70 14.43 13.15 0.73
N GLU A 71 14.14 12.72 -0.50
CA GLU A 71 14.72 13.31 -1.70
C GLU A 71 14.51 14.85 -1.77
N ALA A 72 13.36 15.32 -1.30
CA ALA A 72 13.02 16.75 -1.28
C ALA A 72 13.76 17.58 -0.20
N GLY A 73 14.64 16.97 0.59
CA GLY A 73 15.38 17.61 1.67
C GLY A 73 15.10 16.98 3.03
N GLY A 74 15.40 17.71 4.11
CA GLY A 74 15.21 17.27 5.48
C GLY A 74 14.29 18.20 6.28
N VAL A 75 13.60 17.63 7.28
CA VAL A 75 12.90 18.38 8.32
C VAL A 75 13.30 17.83 9.70
N GLU A 76 13.37 18.72 10.69
CA GLU A 76 13.80 18.39 12.04
C GLU A 76 12.73 18.80 13.05
N GLY A 77 12.65 18.07 14.16
CA GLY A 77 11.75 18.42 15.27
C GLY A 77 12.29 17.92 16.60
N GLU A 78 11.80 18.54 17.67
CA GLU A 78 12.08 18.15 19.06
C GLU A 78 11.01 17.18 19.56
N LEU A 79 11.44 16.08 20.19
CA LEU A 79 10.55 15.10 20.79
C LEU A 79 9.97 15.63 22.09
N THR A 80 8.64 15.66 22.19
CA THR A 80 7.90 16.13 23.38
C THR A 80 6.88 15.07 23.81
N PRO A 81 6.37 15.13 25.05
CA PRO A 81 5.32 14.21 25.48
C PRO A 81 4.02 14.26 24.67
N ALA A 82 3.79 15.34 23.93
CA ALA A 82 2.59 15.54 23.12
C ALA A 82 2.78 15.20 21.62
N GLY A 83 3.97 14.73 21.23
CA GLY A 83 4.36 14.47 19.86
C GLY A 83 5.64 15.21 19.48
N VAL A 84 5.79 15.62 18.24
CA VAL A 84 6.98 16.30 17.73
C VAL A 84 6.70 17.79 17.51
N LEU A 85 7.55 18.64 18.09
CA LEU A 85 7.57 20.07 17.76
C LEU A 85 8.47 20.29 16.55
N TRP A 86 7.87 20.30 15.36
CA TRP A 86 8.58 20.48 14.10
C TRP A 86 9.12 21.90 13.94
N SER A 87 10.34 22.04 13.41
CA SER A 87 11.00 23.33 13.19
C SER A 87 10.36 24.17 12.09
N CYS A 88 9.54 23.56 11.24
CA CYS A 88 8.78 24.23 10.19
C CYS A 88 7.43 23.53 9.93
N PRO A 89 6.47 24.19 9.25
CA PRO A 89 5.22 23.54 8.87
C PRO A 89 5.46 22.30 7.99
N ILE A 90 4.86 21.18 8.35
CA ILE A 90 4.99 19.93 7.60
C ILE A 90 4.06 19.95 6.39
N THR A 91 4.65 19.85 5.21
CA THR A 91 3.97 19.79 3.92
C THR A 91 4.27 18.47 3.20
N ALA A 92 3.59 18.18 2.09
CA ALA A 92 4.03 17.12 1.20
C ALA A 92 5.46 17.42 0.70
N PRO A 93 6.37 16.44 0.64
CA PRO A 93 6.16 15.00 0.74
C PRO A 93 6.30 14.40 2.16
N PHE A 94 6.64 15.19 3.19
CA PHE A 94 6.90 14.72 4.56
C PHE A 94 5.66 14.30 5.34
N LEU A 95 4.47 14.73 4.93
CA LEU A 95 3.24 14.69 5.71
C LEU A 95 2.93 13.31 6.32
N PHE A 96 2.99 12.25 5.52
CA PHE A 96 2.62 10.90 5.98
C PHE A 96 3.64 10.34 6.97
N ALA A 97 4.93 10.54 6.73
CA ALA A 97 5.99 10.14 7.64
C ALA A 97 5.96 10.91 8.94
N ALA A 98 5.82 12.24 8.88
CA ALA A 98 5.77 13.09 10.06
C ALA A 98 4.55 12.77 10.94
N ARG A 99 3.37 12.54 10.36
CA ARG A 99 2.18 12.12 11.13
C ARG A 99 2.35 10.75 11.79
N ALA A 100 3.08 9.84 11.15
CA ALA A 100 3.40 8.54 11.75
C ALA A 100 4.34 8.71 12.96
N VAL A 101 5.39 9.51 12.83
CA VAL A 101 6.29 9.84 13.95
C VAL A 101 5.51 10.52 15.08
N ASP A 102 4.69 11.53 14.79
CA ASP A 102 3.87 12.23 15.79
C ASP A 102 2.99 11.28 16.59
N LYS A 103 2.33 10.32 15.92
CA LYS A 103 1.44 9.36 16.60
C LYS A 103 2.18 8.43 17.53
N VAL A 104 3.33 7.90 17.10
CA VAL A 104 4.14 7.01 17.93
C VAL A 104 4.71 7.76 19.13
N VAL A 105 5.29 8.95 18.91
CA VAL A 105 5.88 9.76 19.98
C VAL A 105 4.83 10.19 21.00
N ALA A 106 3.67 10.65 20.57
CA ALA A 106 2.58 11.07 21.47
C ALA A 106 2.04 9.93 22.35
N GLY A 107 2.08 8.68 21.87
CA GLY A 107 1.70 7.49 22.65
C GLY A 107 2.78 7.04 23.65
N HIS A 108 4.04 7.40 23.41
CA HIS A 108 5.19 6.85 24.16
C HIS A 108 5.64 7.72 25.36
N GLY A 109 5.11 8.91 25.53
CA GLY A 109 5.55 9.87 26.55
C GLY A 109 6.78 10.68 26.10
N LYS A 110 7.67 11.05 27.04
CA LYS A 110 8.87 11.83 26.71
C LYS A 110 10.05 10.90 26.42
N PRO A 111 10.44 10.70 25.15
CA PRO A 111 11.62 9.92 24.81
C PRO A 111 12.90 10.60 25.32
N SER A 112 13.86 9.81 25.80
CA SER A 112 15.18 10.30 26.21
C SER A 112 16.17 10.40 25.05
N LEU A 113 15.91 9.66 23.98
CA LEU A 113 16.76 9.57 22.79
C LEU A 113 15.95 9.88 21.54
N GLY A 114 16.58 10.47 20.54
CA GLY A 114 16.00 10.75 19.24
C GLY A 114 16.40 9.75 18.18
N PHE A 115 16.02 10.04 16.93
CA PHE A 115 16.41 9.22 15.78
C PHE A 115 16.37 10.01 14.46
N GLY A 116 17.20 9.58 13.52
CA GLY A 116 17.10 9.95 12.12
C GLY A 116 16.32 8.89 11.34
N LEU A 117 15.47 9.32 10.44
CA LEU A 117 14.73 8.46 9.53
C LEU A 117 14.89 8.98 8.10
N ALA A 118 15.58 8.21 7.27
CA ALA A 118 15.73 8.49 5.85
C ALA A 118 14.89 7.51 5.03
N MET A 119 14.22 8.00 3.99
CA MET A 119 13.45 7.17 3.07
C MET A 119 13.92 7.39 1.64
N ALA A 120 14.16 6.28 0.92
CA ALA A 120 14.52 6.31 -0.48
C ALA A 120 13.43 6.94 -1.35
N PRO A 121 13.80 7.59 -2.47
CA PRO A 121 12.86 8.12 -3.43
C PRO A 121 11.86 7.07 -3.94
N THR A 122 10.64 7.49 -4.21
CA THR A 122 9.68 6.61 -4.89
C THR A 122 9.95 6.61 -6.39
N PRO A 123 10.15 5.46 -7.02
CA PRO A 123 10.37 5.40 -8.46
C PRO A 123 9.24 6.06 -9.24
N LEU A 124 9.60 6.88 -10.23
CA LEU A 124 8.67 7.48 -11.18
C LEU A 124 8.82 6.78 -12.54
N VAL A 125 7.74 6.67 -13.27
CA VAL A 125 7.74 6.20 -14.66
C VAL A 125 7.27 7.34 -15.54
N GLN A 126 8.11 7.77 -16.47
CA GLN A 126 7.84 8.92 -17.35
C GLN A 126 7.42 10.19 -16.57
N GLY A 127 8.00 10.40 -15.38
CA GLY A 127 7.67 11.51 -14.49
C GLY A 127 6.38 11.34 -13.67
N HIS A 128 5.69 10.22 -13.79
CA HIS A 128 4.44 9.94 -13.08
C HIS A 128 4.64 8.92 -11.95
N LYS A 129 3.89 9.13 -10.84
CA LYS A 129 3.76 8.11 -9.79
C LYS A 129 2.88 6.98 -10.30
N LEU A 130 3.28 5.73 -10.02
CA LEU A 130 2.56 4.53 -10.46
C LEU A 130 1.28 4.21 -9.68
N GLY A 131 0.88 5.00 -8.69
CA GLY A 131 -0.31 4.68 -7.87
C GLY A 131 -0.13 3.50 -6.90
N LEU A 132 1.11 3.01 -6.73
CA LEU A 132 1.44 1.83 -5.92
C LEU A 132 1.57 2.12 -4.40
N GLY A 133 0.98 3.19 -3.89
CA GLY A 133 0.82 3.43 -2.45
C GLY A 133 2.03 4.03 -1.73
N SER A 134 2.72 5.01 -2.33
CA SER A 134 3.86 5.69 -1.69
C SER A 134 3.51 6.32 -0.33
N SER A 135 2.31 6.89 -0.16
CA SER A 135 1.85 7.45 1.11
C SER A 135 1.68 6.40 2.20
N ALA A 136 1.06 5.26 1.86
CA ALA A 136 0.88 4.14 2.79
C ALA A 136 2.23 3.54 3.21
N ARG A 137 3.16 3.35 2.25
CA ARG A 137 4.52 2.91 2.56
C ARG A 137 5.23 3.87 3.50
N ALA A 138 5.14 5.18 3.25
CA ALA A 138 5.77 6.18 4.11
C ALA A 138 5.22 6.12 5.55
N ALA A 139 3.90 5.99 5.72
CA ALA A 139 3.29 5.83 7.03
C ALA A 139 3.75 4.54 7.73
N VAL A 140 3.76 3.40 7.02
CA VAL A 140 4.17 2.10 7.56
C VAL A 140 5.65 2.12 7.97
N LEU A 141 6.54 2.57 7.08
CA LEU A 141 7.97 2.65 7.37
C LEU A 141 8.27 3.57 8.55
N ALA A 142 7.66 4.76 8.59
CA ALA A 142 7.89 5.71 9.66
C ALA A 142 7.33 5.24 11.00
N THR A 143 6.14 4.60 11.02
CA THR A 143 5.58 4.03 12.25
C THR A 143 6.51 2.97 12.83
N ASN A 144 6.90 1.99 12.02
CA ASN A 144 7.73 0.88 12.50
C ASN A 144 9.14 1.36 12.91
N ALA A 145 9.75 2.26 12.14
CA ALA A 145 11.05 2.85 12.48
C ALA A 145 10.98 3.62 13.82
N SER A 146 9.91 4.38 14.05
CA SER A 146 9.72 5.13 15.30
C SER A 146 9.50 4.21 16.50
N LEU A 147 8.67 3.16 16.36
CA LEU A 147 8.46 2.16 17.41
C LEU A 147 9.77 1.48 17.79
N MET A 148 10.58 1.10 16.79
CA MET A 148 11.89 0.51 17.02
C MET A 148 12.85 1.48 17.72
N ALA A 149 12.91 2.74 17.28
CA ALA A 149 13.77 3.75 17.85
C ALA A 149 13.45 4.02 19.33
N LEU A 150 12.16 3.93 19.68
CA LEU A 150 11.68 4.16 21.04
C LEU A 150 11.59 2.88 21.89
N GLY A 151 11.92 1.71 21.34
CA GLY A 151 11.79 0.43 22.03
C GLY A 151 10.35 0.07 22.41
N SER A 152 9.38 0.54 21.62
CA SER A 152 7.95 0.31 21.86
C SER A 152 7.49 -1.02 21.28
N THR A 153 6.60 -1.71 22.01
CA THR A 153 5.97 -2.97 21.61
C THR A 153 4.51 -2.78 21.14
N GLU A 154 4.09 -1.55 20.90
CA GLU A 154 2.74 -1.27 20.40
C GLU A 154 2.50 -1.86 19.01
N GLU A 155 1.23 -2.17 18.72
CA GLU A 155 0.84 -2.75 17.43
C GLU A 155 0.97 -1.72 16.31
N PRO A 156 1.88 -1.91 15.33
CA PRO A 156 2.20 -0.89 14.33
C PRO A 156 1.07 -0.61 13.36
N LEU A 157 0.23 -1.61 13.02
CA LEU A 157 -0.82 -1.44 12.02
C LEU A 157 -1.82 -0.38 12.42
N GLU A 158 -2.29 -0.39 13.68
CA GLU A 158 -3.29 0.58 14.14
C GLU A 158 -2.72 2.00 14.16
N LEU A 159 -1.49 2.17 14.62
CA LEU A 159 -0.80 3.47 14.62
C LEU A 159 -0.59 4.00 13.20
N ALA A 160 -0.14 3.16 12.27
CA ALA A 160 0.03 3.54 10.86
C ALA A 160 -1.29 3.93 10.21
N LEU A 161 -2.38 3.22 10.49
CA LEU A 161 -3.73 3.53 10.00
C LEU A 161 -4.21 4.89 10.51
N ARG A 162 -4.07 5.16 11.80
CA ARG A 162 -4.44 6.45 12.41
C ARG A 162 -3.62 7.60 11.84
N ALA A 163 -2.30 7.42 11.72
CA ALA A 163 -1.40 8.42 11.17
C ALA A 163 -1.73 8.75 9.70
N HIS A 164 -1.97 7.72 8.89
CA HIS A 164 -2.32 7.88 7.49
C HIS A 164 -3.69 8.56 7.32
N ALA A 165 -4.68 8.18 8.14
CA ALA A 165 -6.00 8.81 8.14
C ALA A 165 -5.90 10.30 8.52
N ASP A 166 -5.14 10.65 9.56
CA ASP A 166 -4.91 12.04 9.97
C ASP A 166 -4.26 12.87 8.86
N ALA A 167 -3.26 12.31 8.17
CA ALA A 167 -2.61 12.97 7.04
C ALA A 167 -3.56 13.23 5.86
N GLN A 168 -4.63 12.42 5.73
CA GLN A 168 -5.66 12.57 4.70
C GLN A 168 -6.92 13.32 5.17
N GLY A 169 -6.91 13.90 6.36
CA GLY A 169 -8.07 14.55 6.93
C GLY A 169 -9.25 13.59 7.20
N GLY A 170 -8.96 12.36 7.61
CA GLY A 170 -9.94 11.32 7.98
C GLY A 170 -10.61 10.60 6.80
N ARG A 171 -10.20 10.83 5.56
CA ARG A 171 -10.92 10.38 4.35
C ARG A 171 -10.44 9.05 3.77
N GLY A 172 -9.26 8.55 4.13
CA GLY A 172 -8.71 7.29 3.61
C GLY A 172 -9.42 6.05 4.15
N SER A 173 -9.42 4.97 3.38
CA SER A 173 -9.93 3.67 3.86
C SER A 173 -8.96 2.99 4.82
N GLY A 174 -7.66 3.15 4.61
CA GLY A 174 -6.58 2.45 5.32
C GLY A 174 -6.21 1.08 4.73
N ALA A 175 -6.93 0.60 3.74
CA ALA A 175 -6.69 -0.71 3.15
C ALA A 175 -5.31 -0.84 2.49
N ASP A 176 -4.79 0.26 1.95
CA ASP A 176 -3.44 0.37 1.41
C ASP A 176 -2.36 0.26 2.50
N VAL A 177 -2.60 0.86 3.65
CA VAL A 177 -1.71 0.75 4.83
C VAL A 177 -1.67 -0.69 5.32
N ALA A 178 -2.84 -1.34 5.44
CA ALA A 178 -2.93 -2.74 5.85
C ALA A 178 -2.16 -3.66 4.89
N ALA A 179 -2.26 -3.46 3.58
CA ALA A 179 -1.51 -4.23 2.60
C ALA A 179 0.01 -4.02 2.74
N CYS A 180 0.47 -2.78 2.88
CA CYS A 180 1.90 -2.47 3.07
C CYS A 180 2.46 -3.07 4.38
N GLN A 181 1.66 -3.13 5.44
CA GLN A 181 2.09 -3.67 6.74
C GLN A 181 2.09 -5.21 6.77
N LEU A 182 1.03 -5.84 6.24
CA LEU A 182 0.80 -7.28 6.40
C LEU A 182 1.37 -8.14 5.27
N GLY A 183 1.42 -7.63 4.05
CA GLY A 183 1.86 -8.38 2.86
C GLY A 183 0.82 -9.37 2.33
N GLY A 184 1.13 -10.01 1.21
CA GLY A 184 0.24 -10.96 0.55
C GLY A 184 -0.99 -10.32 -0.09
N LEU A 185 -2.07 -11.09 -0.24
CA LEU A 185 -3.41 -10.59 -0.55
C LEU A 185 -4.14 -10.32 0.77
N VAL A 186 -4.40 -9.06 1.07
CA VAL A 186 -5.01 -8.64 2.34
C VAL A 186 -6.51 -8.44 2.15
N ARG A 187 -7.32 -9.15 2.94
CA ARG A 187 -8.73 -8.82 3.14
C ARG A 187 -8.84 -7.81 4.28
N TYR A 188 -9.40 -6.65 3.99
CA TYR A 188 -9.49 -5.53 4.92
C TYR A 188 -10.90 -4.99 5.00
N GLN A 189 -11.40 -4.76 6.22
CA GLN A 189 -12.62 -4.04 6.48
C GLN A 189 -12.33 -2.89 7.45
N ARG A 190 -12.72 -1.68 7.07
CA ARG A 190 -12.57 -0.50 7.94
C ARG A 190 -13.42 -0.68 9.20
N SER A 191 -12.84 -0.37 10.36
CA SER A 191 -13.60 -0.29 11.61
C SER A 191 -14.66 0.83 11.52
N SER A 192 -15.87 0.53 11.95
CA SER A 192 -16.97 1.51 12.02
C SER A 192 -16.85 2.43 13.24
N SER A 193 -16.08 2.02 14.26
CA SER A 193 -15.77 2.81 15.45
C SER A 193 -14.34 2.56 15.89
N LEU A 194 -13.77 3.46 16.70
CA LEU A 194 -12.44 3.27 17.32
C LEU A 194 -12.39 2.06 18.27
N GLU A 195 -13.53 1.60 18.73
CA GLU A 195 -13.66 0.46 19.66
C GLU A 195 -13.91 -0.87 18.92
N ALA A 196 -14.27 -0.83 17.65
CA ALA A 196 -14.45 -2.04 16.88
C ALA A 196 -13.12 -2.67 16.49
N PRO A 197 -12.96 -4.01 16.62
CA PRO A 197 -11.72 -4.67 16.25
C PRO A 197 -11.42 -4.48 14.76
N LEU A 198 -10.18 -4.17 14.43
CA LEU A 198 -9.68 -4.09 13.06
C LEU A 198 -9.77 -5.47 12.42
N LYS A 199 -10.45 -5.56 11.28
CA LYS A 199 -10.55 -6.79 10.49
C LYS A 199 -9.59 -6.73 9.31
N ALA A 200 -8.34 -7.11 9.55
CA ALA A 200 -7.34 -7.25 8.50
C ALA A 200 -6.58 -8.57 8.69
N TYR A 201 -6.40 -9.32 7.62
CA TYR A 201 -5.56 -10.52 7.61
C TYR A 201 -5.01 -10.74 6.21
N ALA A 202 -3.85 -11.39 6.12
CA ALA A 202 -3.18 -11.68 4.87
C ALA A 202 -3.44 -13.13 4.40
N LEU A 203 -3.59 -13.29 3.09
CA LEU A 203 -3.63 -14.58 2.40
C LEU A 203 -2.34 -14.72 1.59
N HIS A 204 -1.62 -15.81 1.75
CA HIS A 204 -0.28 -15.95 1.19
C HIS A 204 -0.08 -16.88 -0.02
N PRO A 205 -1.06 -17.61 -0.58
CA PRO A 205 -0.81 -18.39 -1.79
C PRO A 205 -0.50 -17.46 -2.98
N LYS A 206 0.40 -17.91 -3.85
CA LYS A 206 0.75 -17.23 -5.12
C LYS A 206 0.35 -18.11 -6.30
N PRO A 207 -0.96 -18.32 -6.58
CA PRO A 207 -1.39 -19.31 -7.56
C PRO A 207 -1.28 -18.83 -9.02
N PHE A 208 -1.14 -17.49 -9.23
CA PHE A 208 -1.19 -16.88 -10.56
C PHE A 208 -0.01 -15.94 -10.76
N SER A 209 0.35 -15.75 -12.01
CA SER A 209 1.33 -14.73 -12.42
C SER A 209 0.66 -13.38 -12.64
N LEU A 210 1.29 -12.33 -12.14
CA LEU A 210 0.70 -11.00 -12.07
C LEU A 210 1.51 -10.00 -12.88
N ALA A 211 0.83 -8.97 -13.38
CA ALA A 211 1.48 -7.82 -14.01
C ALA A 211 0.73 -6.51 -13.70
N TYR A 212 1.42 -5.41 -13.86
CA TYR A 212 0.87 -4.06 -13.81
C TYR A 212 1.08 -3.35 -15.14
N ILE A 213 0.02 -2.74 -15.64
CA ILE A 213 0.04 -1.97 -16.88
C ILE A 213 -0.40 -0.54 -16.55
N PHE A 214 0.49 0.43 -16.78
CA PHE A 214 0.23 1.83 -16.52
C PHE A 214 -0.55 2.47 -17.68
N THR A 215 -1.58 3.26 -17.36
CA THR A 215 -2.44 3.92 -18.37
C THR A 215 -1.84 5.22 -18.93
N GLY A 216 -0.73 5.69 -18.34
CA GLY A 216 -0.12 6.98 -18.71
C GLY A 216 -0.67 8.20 -17.97
N GLN A 217 -1.65 8.02 -17.08
CA GLN A 217 -2.30 9.12 -16.35
C GLN A 217 -2.45 8.77 -14.87
N SER A 218 -2.44 9.79 -14.01
CA SER A 218 -2.73 9.67 -12.58
C SER A 218 -3.99 10.43 -12.21
N VAL A 219 -4.80 9.88 -11.32
CA VAL A 219 -6.10 10.45 -10.91
C VAL A 219 -6.20 10.59 -9.40
N SER A 220 -6.87 11.67 -8.97
CA SER A 220 -7.13 11.91 -7.55
C SER A 220 -8.32 11.08 -7.06
N THR A 221 -8.06 10.18 -6.10
CA THR A 221 -9.11 9.39 -5.43
C THR A 221 -10.20 10.26 -4.80
N VAL A 222 -9.84 11.42 -4.24
CA VAL A 222 -10.79 12.32 -3.58
C VAL A 222 -11.78 12.93 -4.58
N SER A 223 -11.31 13.35 -5.77
CA SER A 223 -12.19 13.90 -6.81
C SER A 223 -13.14 12.83 -7.38
N MET A 224 -12.62 11.61 -7.58
CA MET A 224 -13.44 10.50 -8.05
C MET A 224 -14.52 10.10 -7.04
N LEU A 225 -14.18 10.01 -5.76
CA LEU A 225 -15.16 9.68 -4.71
C LEU A 225 -16.30 10.71 -4.67
N ARG A 226 -15.99 12.00 -4.74
CA ARG A 226 -17.01 13.06 -4.81
C ARG A 226 -17.92 12.93 -6.03
N ALA A 227 -17.36 12.64 -7.19
CA ALA A 227 -18.13 12.44 -8.42
C ALA A 227 -19.07 11.23 -8.32
N ILE A 228 -18.62 10.14 -7.70
CA ILE A 228 -19.43 8.93 -7.46
C ILE A 228 -20.56 9.22 -6.48
N GLU A 229 -20.28 9.89 -5.37
CA GLU A 229 -21.28 10.22 -4.36
C GLU A 229 -22.36 11.16 -4.89
N ALA A 230 -22.01 12.07 -5.79
CA ALA A 230 -22.97 12.95 -6.44
C ALA A 230 -23.91 12.20 -7.43
N ARG A 231 -23.46 11.10 -8.03
CA ARG A 231 -24.22 10.33 -9.04
C ARG A 231 -25.01 9.16 -8.45
N ASN A 232 -24.58 8.59 -7.34
CA ASN A 232 -25.11 7.36 -6.81
C ASN A 232 -25.79 7.60 -5.45
N ASN A 233 -27.07 7.23 -5.35
CA ASN A 233 -27.79 7.28 -4.09
C ASN A 233 -27.37 6.16 -3.12
N ALA A 234 -27.85 6.20 -1.88
CA ALA A 234 -27.49 5.22 -0.85
C ALA A 234 -27.84 3.77 -1.25
N LYS A 235 -28.97 3.55 -1.94
CA LYS A 235 -29.40 2.21 -2.39
C LYS A 235 -28.44 1.64 -3.44
N ALA A 236 -28.01 2.45 -4.41
CA ALA A 236 -27.03 2.03 -5.43
C ALA A 236 -25.68 1.71 -4.80
N ARG A 237 -25.21 2.52 -3.84
CA ARG A 237 -23.97 2.24 -3.10
C ARG A 237 -24.05 0.95 -2.29
N GLN A 238 -25.18 0.71 -1.60
CA GLN A 238 -25.39 -0.52 -0.86
C GLN A 238 -25.41 -1.76 -1.76
N ALA A 239 -26.09 -1.69 -2.90
CA ALA A 239 -26.07 -2.77 -3.89
C ALA A 239 -24.65 -3.04 -4.42
N PHE A 240 -23.89 -2.00 -4.70
CA PHE A 240 -22.50 -2.12 -5.11
C PHE A 240 -21.64 -2.81 -4.02
N VAL A 241 -21.78 -2.42 -2.75
CA VAL A 241 -21.07 -3.04 -1.62
C VAL A 241 -21.37 -4.53 -1.53
N LEU A 242 -22.65 -4.92 -1.59
CA LEU A 242 -23.07 -6.33 -1.54
C LEU A 242 -22.51 -7.13 -2.72
N SER A 243 -22.57 -6.59 -3.94
CA SER A 243 -22.04 -7.26 -5.13
C SER A 243 -20.51 -7.39 -5.07
N CYS A 244 -19.80 -6.37 -4.58
CA CYS A 244 -18.36 -6.43 -4.35
C CYS A 244 -17.99 -7.51 -3.32
N GLU A 245 -18.81 -7.75 -2.30
CA GLU A 245 -18.56 -8.81 -1.32
C GLU A 245 -18.68 -10.18 -1.97
N ILE A 246 -19.76 -10.44 -2.73
CA ILE A 246 -20.01 -11.72 -3.42
C ILE A 246 -18.85 -12.06 -4.37
N PHE A 247 -18.51 -11.16 -5.29
CA PHE A 247 -17.44 -11.42 -6.26
C PHE A 247 -16.04 -11.36 -5.64
N GLY A 248 -15.87 -10.56 -4.57
CA GLY A 248 -14.64 -10.54 -3.80
C GLY A 248 -14.40 -11.87 -3.06
N GLU A 249 -15.43 -12.51 -2.49
CA GLU A 249 -15.31 -13.84 -1.88
C GLU A 249 -15.08 -14.94 -2.93
N GLN A 250 -15.68 -14.82 -4.11
CA GLN A 250 -15.41 -15.71 -5.23
C GLN A 250 -13.95 -15.61 -5.68
N LEU A 251 -13.43 -14.40 -5.84
CA LEU A 251 -12.04 -14.13 -6.19
C LEU A 251 -11.08 -14.70 -5.13
N GLU A 252 -11.36 -14.45 -3.86
CA GLU A 252 -10.53 -14.93 -2.73
C GLU A 252 -10.48 -16.47 -2.68
N ARG A 253 -11.61 -17.14 -2.90
CA ARG A 253 -11.69 -18.59 -2.98
C ARG A 253 -10.90 -19.13 -4.18
N ALA A 254 -11.09 -18.55 -5.36
CA ALA A 254 -10.35 -18.92 -6.57
C ALA A 254 -8.83 -18.70 -6.41
N TRP A 255 -8.44 -17.62 -5.71
CA TRP A 255 -7.04 -17.36 -5.34
C TRP A 255 -6.45 -18.47 -4.47
N ILE A 256 -7.19 -18.92 -3.44
CA ILE A 256 -6.73 -19.97 -2.53
C ILE A 256 -6.64 -21.33 -3.24
N GLN A 257 -7.60 -21.62 -4.15
CA GLN A 257 -7.71 -22.91 -4.85
C GLN A 257 -6.87 -22.99 -6.13
N GLY A 258 -6.37 -21.86 -6.65
CA GLY A 258 -5.63 -21.79 -7.90
C GLY A 258 -6.53 -21.96 -9.14
N GLU A 259 -7.79 -21.56 -9.07
CA GLU A 259 -8.79 -21.72 -10.13
C GLU A 259 -8.84 -20.47 -11.01
N PHE A 260 -8.05 -20.46 -12.09
CA PHE A 260 -7.88 -19.26 -12.93
C PHE A 260 -9.18 -18.80 -13.62
N GLU A 261 -9.97 -19.71 -14.17
CA GLU A 261 -11.22 -19.38 -14.86
C GLU A 261 -12.22 -18.72 -13.91
N VAL A 262 -12.36 -19.26 -12.69
CA VAL A 262 -13.23 -18.68 -11.64
C VAL A 262 -12.72 -17.30 -11.20
N LEU A 263 -11.40 -17.15 -11.09
CA LEU A 263 -10.78 -15.84 -10.80
C LEU A 263 -11.10 -14.85 -11.93
N ALA A 264 -10.95 -15.26 -13.19
CA ALA A 264 -11.18 -14.40 -14.34
C ALA A 264 -12.64 -13.93 -14.44
N GLU A 265 -13.59 -14.79 -14.14
CA GLU A 265 -15.02 -14.43 -14.03
C GLU A 265 -15.25 -13.38 -12.93
N ALA A 266 -14.71 -13.61 -11.74
CA ALA A 266 -14.84 -12.69 -10.62
C ALA A 266 -14.18 -11.31 -10.92
N VAL A 267 -12.98 -11.31 -11.52
CA VAL A 267 -12.28 -10.09 -11.95
C VAL A 267 -13.11 -9.31 -12.98
N GLY A 268 -13.69 -10.00 -13.97
CA GLY A 268 -14.57 -9.41 -14.97
C GLY A 268 -15.84 -8.79 -14.38
N ALA A 269 -16.46 -9.50 -13.43
CA ALA A 269 -17.65 -8.99 -12.72
C ALA A 269 -17.30 -7.75 -11.87
N LEU A 270 -16.20 -7.77 -11.14
CA LEU A 270 -15.72 -6.62 -10.36
C LEU A 270 -15.41 -5.40 -11.24
N GLN A 271 -14.79 -5.61 -12.43
CA GLN A 271 -14.59 -4.53 -13.39
C GLN A 271 -15.92 -3.95 -13.89
N SER A 272 -16.89 -4.81 -14.21
CA SER A 272 -18.21 -4.39 -14.67
C SER A 272 -18.99 -3.59 -13.60
N LEU A 273 -18.84 -3.96 -12.34
CA LEU A 273 -19.40 -3.19 -11.21
C LEU A 273 -18.77 -1.80 -11.10
N LEU A 274 -17.44 -1.71 -11.24
CA LEU A 274 -16.75 -0.42 -11.25
C LEU A 274 -17.17 0.44 -12.45
N ASP A 275 -17.28 -0.14 -13.64
CA ASP A 275 -17.75 0.55 -14.84
C ASP A 275 -19.16 1.12 -14.67
N THR A 276 -20.03 0.38 -14.00
CA THR A 276 -21.40 0.82 -13.67
C THR A 276 -21.41 1.95 -12.66
N LEU A 277 -20.59 1.83 -11.60
CA LEU A 277 -20.50 2.83 -10.53
C LEU A 277 -19.92 4.15 -11.03
N LEU A 278 -18.85 4.07 -11.82
CA LEU A 278 -18.09 5.22 -12.32
C LEU A 278 -18.73 5.86 -13.55
N GLY A 279 -19.43 5.08 -14.38
CA GLY A 279 -19.98 5.52 -15.65
C GLY A 279 -18.89 5.94 -16.65
N GLU A 280 -19.27 6.74 -17.66
CA GLU A 280 -18.36 7.12 -18.75
C GLU A 280 -17.15 7.98 -18.34
N VAL A 281 -17.23 8.64 -17.17
CA VAL A 281 -16.17 9.55 -16.69
C VAL A 281 -14.87 8.80 -16.38
N ALA A 282 -14.93 7.50 -16.15
CA ALA A 282 -13.78 6.72 -15.68
C ALA A 282 -13.38 5.55 -16.60
N LYS A 283 -13.68 5.68 -17.88
CA LYS A 283 -13.28 4.70 -18.91
C LYS A 283 -12.28 5.28 -19.91
N PRO A 284 -11.05 5.61 -19.49
CA PRO A 284 -10.07 6.13 -20.42
C PRO A 284 -9.81 5.11 -21.53
N PRO A 285 -9.61 5.55 -22.80
CA PRO A 285 -9.36 4.65 -23.93
C PRO A 285 -8.20 3.67 -23.68
N ALA A 286 -7.15 4.12 -23.01
CA ALA A 286 -6.01 3.27 -22.65
C ALA A 286 -6.42 2.09 -21.76
N GLN A 287 -7.27 2.34 -20.75
CA GLN A 287 -7.79 1.27 -19.88
C GLN A 287 -8.59 0.24 -20.68
N GLN A 288 -9.49 0.69 -21.57
CA GLN A 288 -10.29 -0.22 -22.40
C GLN A 288 -9.41 -1.08 -23.33
N GLN A 289 -8.36 -0.47 -23.90
CA GLN A 289 -7.37 -1.22 -24.70
C GLN A 289 -6.65 -2.27 -23.86
N ILE A 290 -6.25 -1.93 -22.63
CA ILE A 290 -5.61 -2.87 -21.71
C ILE A 290 -6.52 -4.06 -21.42
N LEU A 291 -7.79 -3.82 -21.03
CA LEU A 291 -8.75 -4.87 -20.72
C LEU A 291 -9.02 -5.79 -21.92
N SER A 292 -9.21 -5.20 -23.09
CA SER A 292 -9.45 -5.94 -24.33
C SER A 292 -8.25 -6.80 -24.74
N LEU A 293 -7.05 -6.24 -24.65
CA LEU A 293 -5.82 -6.95 -24.99
C LEU A 293 -5.55 -8.09 -24.02
N ALA A 294 -5.70 -7.88 -22.71
CA ALA A 294 -5.57 -8.94 -21.71
C ALA A 294 -6.47 -10.14 -22.05
N LYS A 295 -7.75 -9.88 -22.36
CA LYS A 295 -8.70 -10.91 -22.74
C LYS A 295 -8.29 -11.65 -24.03
N ALA A 296 -7.78 -10.93 -25.02
CA ALA A 296 -7.31 -11.54 -26.29
C ALA A 296 -6.12 -12.51 -26.09
N TYR A 297 -5.33 -12.31 -25.03
CA TYR A 297 -4.23 -13.20 -24.64
C TYR A 297 -4.65 -14.32 -23.67
N GLY A 298 -5.93 -14.45 -23.35
CA GLY A 298 -6.40 -15.45 -22.36
C GLY A 298 -6.04 -15.10 -20.91
N CYS A 299 -5.79 -13.80 -20.65
CA CYS A 299 -5.59 -13.25 -19.32
C CYS A 299 -6.82 -12.46 -18.89
N CYS A 300 -6.91 -12.11 -17.61
CA CYS A 300 -7.90 -11.16 -17.14
C CYS A 300 -7.24 -9.94 -16.48
N ALA A 301 -7.88 -8.80 -16.57
CA ALA A 301 -7.39 -7.56 -15.98
C ALA A 301 -8.54 -6.69 -15.49
N LYS A 302 -8.23 -5.84 -14.52
CA LYS A 302 -9.14 -4.78 -14.05
C LYS A 302 -8.35 -3.54 -13.65
N GLN A 303 -9.01 -2.41 -13.63
CA GLN A 303 -8.44 -1.21 -13.02
C GLN A 303 -8.10 -1.45 -11.54
N SER A 304 -7.06 -0.80 -11.05
CA SER A 304 -6.70 -0.81 -9.64
C SER A 304 -6.68 0.62 -9.09
N GLY A 305 -7.40 0.86 -7.98
CA GLY A 305 -7.51 2.18 -7.36
C GLY A 305 -8.73 2.97 -7.83
N ALA A 306 -8.61 4.30 -7.88
CA ALA A 306 -9.75 5.20 -8.09
C ALA A 306 -10.41 5.09 -9.48
N GLY A 307 -9.74 4.50 -10.46
CA GLY A 307 -10.22 4.51 -11.85
C GLY A 307 -10.00 5.85 -12.57
N GLY A 308 -10.24 5.84 -13.88
CA GLY A 308 -10.01 7.02 -14.72
C GLY A 308 -8.54 7.33 -15.02
N GLY A 309 -7.61 6.50 -14.55
CA GLY A 309 -6.17 6.63 -14.70
C GLY A 309 -5.41 5.57 -13.91
N ASP A 310 -4.20 5.92 -13.41
CA ASP A 310 -3.26 5.02 -12.75
C ASP A 310 -2.96 3.78 -13.61
N GLY A 311 -3.40 2.60 -13.23
CA GLY A 311 -3.13 1.39 -14.00
C GLY A 311 -4.10 0.25 -13.75
N CYS A 312 -3.85 -0.84 -14.47
CA CYS A 312 -4.58 -2.09 -14.36
C CYS A 312 -3.69 -3.18 -13.77
N ILE A 313 -4.27 -3.98 -12.88
CA ILE A 313 -3.70 -5.25 -12.49
C ILE A 313 -4.14 -6.32 -13.49
N LEU A 314 -3.19 -7.15 -13.91
CA LEU A 314 -3.41 -8.26 -14.82
C LEU A 314 -3.08 -9.57 -14.09
N PHE A 315 -3.90 -10.58 -14.33
CA PHE A 315 -3.72 -11.96 -13.86
C PHE A 315 -3.54 -12.86 -15.08
N ALA A 316 -2.49 -13.66 -15.05
CA ALA A 316 -2.19 -14.68 -16.04
C ALA A 316 -2.14 -16.06 -15.36
N PRO A 317 -2.56 -17.13 -16.05
CA PRO A 317 -2.54 -18.48 -15.45
C PRO A 317 -1.15 -18.94 -15.05
N ASP A 318 -0.13 -18.53 -15.80
CA ASP A 318 1.27 -18.89 -15.56
C ASP A 318 2.23 -17.78 -16.03
N GLU A 319 3.51 -17.97 -15.75
CA GLU A 319 4.56 -17.00 -16.09
C GLU A 319 4.78 -16.84 -17.59
N GLY A 320 4.70 -17.94 -18.36
CA GLY A 320 4.86 -17.89 -19.81
C GLY A 320 3.80 -17.02 -20.47
N LYS A 321 2.55 -17.18 -20.03
CA LYS A 321 1.44 -16.36 -20.51
C LYS A 321 1.56 -14.91 -20.06
N ARG A 322 2.06 -14.66 -18.84
CA ARG A 322 2.36 -13.29 -18.36
C ARG A 322 3.37 -12.59 -19.28
N GLU A 323 4.50 -13.24 -19.59
CA GLU A 323 5.54 -12.62 -20.42
C GLU A 323 5.07 -12.38 -21.85
N GLU A 324 4.29 -13.31 -22.42
CA GLU A 324 3.68 -13.15 -23.75
C GLU A 324 2.81 -11.88 -23.82
N VAL A 325 1.94 -11.69 -22.84
CA VAL A 325 1.03 -10.54 -22.82
C VAL A 325 1.78 -9.24 -22.50
N LEU A 326 2.78 -9.27 -21.62
CA LEU A 326 3.62 -8.11 -21.31
C LEU A 326 4.35 -7.60 -22.57
N GLU A 327 4.91 -8.51 -23.37
CA GLU A 327 5.54 -8.16 -24.63
C GLU A 327 4.50 -7.56 -25.61
N GLY A 328 3.28 -8.09 -25.65
CA GLY A 328 2.17 -7.54 -26.42
C GLY A 328 1.81 -6.10 -26.02
N PHE A 329 1.85 -5.76 -24.75
CA PHE A 329 1.64 -4.40 -24.23
C PHE A 329 2.80 -3.46 -24.58
N ARG A 330 4.06 -3.89 -24.36
CA ARG A 330 5.26 -3.10 -24.67
C ARG A 330 5.34 -2.72 -26.15
N ARG A 331 5.03 -3.65 -27.06
CA ARG A 331 4.96 -3.37 -28.52
C ARG A 331 3.93 -2.33 -28.90
N ARG A 332 2.91 -2.12 -28.06
CA ARG A 332 1.87 -1.09 -28.27
C ARG A 332 2.15 0.20 -27.51
N GLY A 333 3.35 0.33 -26.93
CA GLY A 333 3.78 1.53 -26.23
C GLY A 333 3.28 1.67 -24.78
N PHE A 334 2.64 0.62 -24.22
CA PHE A 334 2.30 0.63 -22.81
C PHE A 334 3.54 0.37 -21.92
N TRP A 335 3.62 1.07 -20.82
CA TRP A 335 4.55 0.68 -19.79
C TRP A 335 3.93 -0.46 -18.98
N ALA A 336 4.62 -1.58 -18.94
CA ALA A 336 4.13 -2.80 -18.33
C ALA A 336 5.27 -3.56 -17.63
N MET A 337 5.01 -4.03 -16.40
CA MET A 337 5.98 -4.77 -15.61
C MET A 337 5.35 -6.01 -14.97
N PRO A 338 6.14 -7.07 -14.75
CA PRO A 338 5.72 -8.19 -13.91
C PRO A 338 5.53 -7.69 -12.47
N LEU A 339 4.62 -8.33 -11.76
CA LEU A 339 4.41 -8.12 -10.33
C LEU A 339 4.67 -9.40 -9.57
N GLU A 340 5.23 -9.23 -8.38
CA GLU A 340 5.32 -10.29 -7.38
C GLU A 340 4.43 -9.94 -6.18
N VAL A 341 3.88 -10.98 -5.56
CA VAL A 341 3.22 -10.85 -4.26
C VAL A 341 4.30 -10.74 -3.21
N GLU A 342 4.29 -9.63 -2.49
CA GLU A 342 5.33 -9.28 -1.54
C GLU A 342 4.94 -9.59 -0.09
N ALA A 343 5.94 -9.90 0.73
CA ALA A 343 5.81 -9.86 2.18
C ALA A 343 5.47 -8.45 2.66
N GLY A 344 4.90 -8.31 3.84
CA GLY A 344 4.64 -7.02 4.48
C GLY A 344 5.92 -6.26 4.81
N LEU A 345 5.88 -5.50 5.89
CA LEU A 345 7.09 -4.85 6.41
C LEU A 345 8.16 -5.89 6.75
N VAL A 346 9.39 -5.63 6.35
CA VAL A 346 10.56 -6.48 6.62
C VAL A 346 11.69 -5.64 7.18
N MET A 347 12.38 -6.18 8.18
CA MET A 347 13.70 -5.72 8.59
C MET A 347 14.72 -6.25 7.57
N GLU A 348 15.48 -5.35 6.97
CA GLU A 348 16.49 -5.69 5.98
C GLU A 348 17.86 -5.85 6.64
N THR A 349 18.61 -6.84 6.21
CA THR A 349 20.00 -6.99 6.63
C THR A 349 20.88 -5.99 5.90
N ASP A 350 21.97 -5.57 6.54
CA ASP A 350 22.95 -4.60 6.01
C ASP A 350 23.58 -4.99 4.66
N SER A 351 23.57 -6.28 4.33
CA SER A 351 24.17 -6.84 3.12
C SER A 351 23.21 -6.86 1.92
N LYS A 352 21.90 -6.58 2.11
CA LYS A 352 20.96 -6.57 0.99
C LYS A 352 21.19 -5.36 0.06
N GLU A 353 20.95 -5.57 -1.22
CA GLU A 353 21.14 -4.57 -2.27
C GLU A 353 20.40 -3.26 -1.97
N GLY A 354 19.17 -3.34 -1.48
CA GLY A 354 18.39 -2.17 -1.08
C GLY A 354 19.00 -1.35 0.05
N ALA A 355 19.59 -2.01 1.06
CA ALA A 355 20.30 -1.33 2.13
C ALA A 355 21.56 -0.64 1.61
N LEU A 356 22.29 -1.28 0.70
CA LEU A 356 23.45 -0.71 0.04
C LEU A 356 23.08 0.49 -0.84
N GLU A 357 21.97 0.41 -1.56
CA GLU A 357 21.45 1.51 -2.38
C GLU A 357 21.08 2.71 -1.51
N LEU A 358 20.37 2.48 -0.41
CA LEU A 358 20.01 3.53 0.53
C LEU A 358 21.25 4.15 1.22
N LYS A 359 22.24 3.33 1.59
CA LYS A 359 23.52 3.82 2.10
C LYS A 359 24.26 4.72 1.08
N ARG A 360 24.26 4.33 -0.20
CA ARG A 360 24.84 5.15 -1.28
C ARG A 360 24.11 6.47 -1.43
N TRP A 361 22.78 6.44 -1.40
CA TRP A 361 21.94 7.64 -1.48
C TRP A 361 22.20 8.59 -0.30
N LEU A 362 22.32 8.08 0.93
CA LEU A 362 22.64 8.87 2.13
C LEU A 362 24.07 9.43 2.12
N ALA A 363 25.01 8.78 1.42
CA ALA A 363 26.41 9.23 1.32
C ALA A 363 26.62 10.27 0.22
N LEU A 364 25.65 10.57 -0.62
CA LEU A 364 25.76 11.63 -1.63
C LEU A 364 25.74 13.00 -0.92
N PRO A 365 26.73 13.87 -1.20
CA PRO A 365 26.66 15.25 -0.72
C PRO A 365 25.42 15.93 -1.32
N GLY A 366 24.59 16.51 -0.47
CA GLY A 366 23.37 17.23 -0.83
C GLY A 366 23.61 18.51 -1.63
#